data_34cc8adb16a3981be09aeab88c5c24ab
#
_entry.id   34cc8adb16a3981be09aeab88c5c24ab
#
_cell.length_a   1.000
_cell.length_b   1.000
_cell.length_c   1.000
_cell.angle_alpha   90.00
_cell.angle_beta   90.00
_cell.angle_gamma   90.00
#
_symmetry.space_group_name_H-M   'P 1'
#
loop_
_entity.id
_entity.type
_entity.pdbx_description
1 polymer ?
#
loop_
_entity_poly.entity_id
_entity_poly.type
_entity_poly.pdbx_seq_one_letter_code
_entity_poly.pdbx_strand_id
1 'polypeptide(L)'
;SKQPTYPIDSKVVTTVDQTVHPVPVSSTSPKLLPTEISKYSQYGYGLWQAGEGMALQKRLDIMAPGFSGAEARHEAKLLRFFTISDIHVSDKETPAQAILYGAKGGVSSAYSGVMLYTTHVLDAAVQTINAIHRKNPIDFGLSLGDTCNSTQYNELRWYIDVLDGKVIDPSSGAHVGTRTVDYQKTYQAAGLDKDIPWYQVLGNHDHFWLGFMPPDDYIRQALVGENIVNLGNLFVDPRGLESRGFYMGSIDGSTTYGDVIGAGPEKAFVIPPKVLAADPDRRSLSKKEWIGEFFKTSSG
;
A
#
# COMPACT_ATOMS: atom_id res chain seq x y z
N SER A 1 -5.64 -4.35 -28.13
CA SER A 1 -5.39 -5.65 -27.49
C SER A 1 -6.03 -5.65 -26.12
N LYS A 2 -6.60 -6.78 -25.71
CA LYS A 2 -7.18 -6.92 -24.35
C LYS A 2 -6.04 -6.89 -23.33
N GLN A 3 -6.18 -6.07 -22.30
CA GLN A 3 -5.18 -6.01 -21.23
C GLN A 3 -5.11 -7.34 -20.46
N PRO A 4 -3.95 -7.75 -19.95
CA PRO A 4 -3.82 -8.95 -19.17
C PRO A 4 -4.63 -8.85 -17.85
N THR A 5 -5.06 -10.00 -17.35
CA THR A 5 -5.69 -10.14 -16.04
C THR A 5 -4.87 -11.10 -15.20
N TYR A 6 -4.94 -10.94 -13.88
CA TYR A 6 -4.25 -11.82 -12.93
C TYR A 6 -5.29 -12.49 -12.02
N PRO A 7 -6.02 -13.48 -12.53
CA PRO A 7 -7.12 -14.08 -11.78
C PRO A 7 -6.61 -14.85 -10.57
N ILE A 8 -7.32 -14.69 -9.45
CA ILE A 8 -7.16 -15.57 -8.30
C ILE A 8 -7.97 -16.84 -8.58
N ASP A 9 -7.35 -18.00 -8.37
CA ASP A 9 -8.01 -19.27 -8.47
C ASP A 9 -9.19 -19.38 -7.51
N SER A 10 -10.13 -20.26 -7.84
CA SER A 10 -11.38 -20.43 -7.08
C SER A 10 -11.20 -20.83 -5.61
N LYS A 11 -10.01 -21.30 -5.23
CA LYS A 11 -9.68 -21.68 -3.86
C LYS A 11 -9.21 -20.46 -3.07
N VAL A 12 -10.14 -19.82 -2.40
CA VAL A 12 -9.83 -18.75 -1.46
C VAL A 12 -9.30 -19.36 -0.17
N VAL A 13 -8.11 -18.95 0.22
CA VAL A 13 -7.47 -19.31 1.49
C VAL A 13 -7.47 -18.07 2.38
N THR A 14 -8.04 -18.21 3.58
CA THR A 14 -8.04 -17.13 4.58
C THR A 14 -7.12 -17.49 5.75
N THR A 15 -6.91 -16.56 6.69
CA THR A 15 -6.10 -16.82 7.88
C THR A 15 -6.66 -17.92 8.79
N VAL A 16 -7.94 -18.27 8.65
CA VAL A 16 -8.55 -19.43 9.32
C VAL A 16 -7.99 -20.74 8.75
N ASP A 17 -7.68 -20.76 7.46
CA ASP A 17 -7.17 -21.94 6.77
C ASP A 17 -5.64 -22.03 6.84
N GLN A 18 -4.96 -20.90 6.72
CA GLN A 18 -3.51 -20.85 6.61
C GLN A 18 -2.98 -19.47 7.03
N THR A 19 -1.87 -19.45 7.73
CA THR A 19 -1.09 -18.25 8.02
C THR A 19 0.19 -18.23 7.22
N VAL A 20 0.83 -17.06 7.14
CA VAL A 20 2.13 -16.86 6.50
C VAL A 20 3.06 -16.18 7.49
N HIS A 21 4.23 -16.76 7.70
CA HIS A 21 5.22 -16.29 8.66
C HIS A 21 6.57 -16.03 7.98
N PRO A 22 7.35 -15.04 8.45
CA PRO A 22 8.70 -14.86 7.96
C PRO A 22 9.57 -16.08 8.33
N VAL A 23 10.41 -16.49 7.41
CA VAL A 23 11.47 -17.46 7.70
C VAL A 23 12.51 -16.76 8.58
N PRO A 24 12.92 -17.33 9.71
CA PRO A 24 13.95 -16.73 10.54
C PRO A 24 15.26 -16.56 9.77
N VAL A 25 15.84 -15.37 9.82
CA VAL A 25 17.14 -15.09 9.22
C VAL A 25 18.23 -15.71 10.09
N SER A 26 19.21 -16.37 9.48
CA SER A 26 20.36 -16.92 10.20
C SER A 26 21.12 -15.83 10.96
N SER A 27 21.53 -16.12 12.18
CA SER A 27 22.38 -15.22 12.98
C SER A 27 23.74 -14.96 12.35
N THR A 28 24.16 -15.80 11.40
CA THR A 28 25.41 -15.65 10.63
C THR A 28 25.23 -14.86 9.34
N SER A 29 23.99 -14.51 8.97
CA SER A 29 23.75 -13.69 7.79
C SER A 29 24.32 -12.28 7.98
N PRO A 30 24.93 -11.68 6.96
CA PRO A 30 25.46 -10.33 7.04
C PRO A 30 24.32 -9.33 7.28
N LYS A 31 24.60 -8.29 8.05
CA LYS A 31 23.70 -7.15 8.18
C LYS A 31 23.78 -6.32 6.90
N LEU A 32 22.67 -6.25 6.17
CA LEU A 32 22.55 -5.46 4.97
C LEU A 32 22.11 -4.03 5.31
N LEU A 33 22.50 -3.10 4.46
CA LEU A 33 21.93 -1.75 4.50
C LEU A 33 20.48 -1.80 4.01
N PRO A 34 19.59 -0.97 4.57
CA PRO A 34 18.19 -0.90 4.13
C PRO A 34 17.98 -0.63 2.64
N THR A 35 19.00 -0.04 1.99
CA THR A 35 19.00 0.28 0.56
C THR A 35 19.45 -0.89 -0.33
N GLU A 36 19.95 -1.98 0.25
CA GLU A 36 20.46 -3.16 -0.50
C GLU A 36 19.37 -4.22 -0.73
N ILE A 37 18.20 -3.80 -1.15
CA ILE A 37 16.99 -4.64 -1.26
C ILE A 37 17.20 -5.85 -2.16
N SER A 38 17.92 -5.69 -3.27
CA SER A 38 18.23 -6.77 -4.21
C SER A 38 19.01 -7.94 -3.60
N LYS A 39 19.70 -7.71 -2.47
CA LYS A 39 20.46 -8.74 -1.77
C LYS A 39 19.66 -9.48 -0.70
N TYR A 40 18.46 -9.01 -0.36
CA TYR A 40 17.71 -9.54 0.78
C TYR A 40 17.46 -11.04 0.67
N SER A 41 16.93 -11.52 -0.45
CA SER A 41 16.62 -12.94 -0.63
C SER A 41 17.85 -13.84 -0.59
N GLN A 42 19.00 -13.37 -1.12
CA GLN A 42 20.26 -14.11 -1.10
C GLN A 42 20.72 -14.44 0.32
N TYR A 43 20.45 -13.55 1.27
CA TYR A 43 20.87 -13.70 2.66
C TYR A 43 19.74 -14.13 3.59
N GLY A 44 18.61 -14.57 3.04
CA GLY A 44 17.48 -15.12 3.80
C GLY A 44 16.51 -14.08 4.34
N TYR A 45 16.63 -12.81 3.95
CA TYR A 45 15.67 -11.77 4.30
C TYR A 45 14.48 -11.79 3.33
N GLY A 46 13.27 -11.50 3.86
CA GLY A 46 12.07 -11.42 3.04
C GLY A 46 11.54 -12.77 2.54
N LEU A 47 12.00 -13.87 3.08
CA LEU A 47 11.46 -15.20 2.80
C LEU A 47 10.30 -15.50 3.73
N TRP A 48 9.26 -16.14 3.20
CA TRP A 48 8.03 -16.45 3.90
C TRP A 48 7.71 -17.94 3.80
N GLN A 49 7.07 -18.47 4.84
CA GLN A 49 6.60 -19.85 4.89
C GLN A 49 5.15 -19.92 5.36
N ALA A 50 4.43 -20.93 4.88
CA ALA A 50 3.09 -21.21 5.35
C ALA A 50 3.13 -21.79 6.77
N GLY A 51 2.14 -21.40 7.56
CA GLY A 51 1.88 -21.93 8.89
C GLY A 51 0.45 -22.43 9.03
N GLU A 52 0.13 -23.02 10.18
CA GLU A 52 -1.23 -23.45 10.47
C GLU A 52 -2.21 -22.28 10.47
N GLY A 53 -3.47 -22.56 10.14
CA GLY A 53 -4.55 -21.57 10.23
C GLY A 53 -4.85 -21.16 11.67
N MET A 54 -5.40 -19.98 11.84
CA MET A 54 -5.84 -19.47 13.14
C MET A 54 -7.22 -20.03 13.47
N ALA A 55 -7.34 -20.75 14.59
CA ALA A 55 -8.63 -21.25 15.06
C ALA A 55 -9.58 -20.08 15.40
N LEU A 56 -10.85 -20.26 15.09
CA LEU A 56 -11.89 -19.32 15.52
C LEU A 56 -12.03 -19.38 17.06
N GLN A 57 -11.96 -18.22 17.69
CA GLN A 57 -12.13 -18.09 19.13
C GLN A 57 -13.55 -17.65 19.48
N LYS A 58 -14.23 -18.44 20.32
CA LYS A 58 -15.52 -18.03 20.89
C LYS A 58 -15.33 -16.89 21.89
N ARG A 59 -16.05 -15.79 21.69
CA ARG A 59 -15.98 -14.62 22.54
C ARG A 59 -17.00 -14.72 23.68
N LEU A 60 -16.83 -15.74 24.52
CA LEU A 60 -17.69 -15.93 25.70
C LEU A 60 -17.48 -14.85 26.77
N ASP A 61 -16.35 -14.15 26.72
CA ASP A 61 -16.01 -13.02 27.58
C ASP A 61 -16.98 -11.83 27.50
N ILE A 62 -17.68 -11.67 26.36
CA ILE A 62 -18.68 -10.60 26.17
C ILE A 62 -20.13 -11.07 26.41
N MET A 63 -20.30 -12.32 26.79
CA MET A 63 -21.61 -12.90 27.05
C MET A 63 -21.99 -12.84 28.52
N ALA A 64 -23.24 -13.11 28.85
CA ALA A 64 -23.70 -13.19 30.24
C ALA A 64 -22.89 -14.25 31.04
N PRO A 65 -22.61 -14.01 32.33
CA PRO A 65 -21.92 -14.98 33.16
C PRO A 65 -22.59 -16.35 33.08
N GLY A 66 -21.78 -17.39 32.87
CA GLY A 66 -22.25 -18.77 32.78
C GLY A 66 -22.76 -19.21 31.40
N PHE A 67 -22.82 -18.32 30.42
CA PHE A 67 -23.17 -18.69 29.05
C PHE A 67 -22.03 -19.53 28.41
N SER A 68 -22.35 -20.74 28.00
CA SER A 68 -21.39 -21.68 27.38
C SER A 68 -21.44 -21.73 25.85
N GLY A 69 -22.53 -21.17 25.28
CA GLY A 69 -22.85 -21.32 23.86
C GLY A 69 -23.66 -22.59 23.54
N ALA A 70 -23.77 -23.52 24.50
CA ALA A 70 -24.56 -24.75 24.31
C ALA A 70 -26.08 -24.48 24.34
N GLU A 71 -26.48 -23.39 24.91
CA GLU A 71 -27.87 -22.95 25.04
C GLU A 71 -28.44 -22.28 23.78
N ALA A 72 -27.56 -21.98 22.83
CA ALA A 72 -28.00 -21.36 21.56
C ALA A 72 -28.86 -22.35 20.74
N ARG A 73 -30.14 -22.12 20.71
CA ARG A 73 -31.13 -22.99 20.00
C ARG A 73 -31.52 -22.46 18.64
N HIS A 74 -31.32 -21.19 18.40
CA HIS A 74 -31.65 -20.51 17.16
C HIS A 74 -30.48 -19.64 16.74
N GLU A 75 -29.92 -19.98 15.59
CA GLU A 75 -28.87 -19.17 14.96
C GLU A 75 -29.46 -18.40 13.78
N ALA A 76 -29.17 -17.11 13.69
CA ALA A 76 -29.55 -16.30 12.56
C ALA A 76 -28.37 -15.45 12.11
N LYS A 77 -28.15 -15.40 10.80
CA LYS A 77 -27.23 -14.42 10.22
C LYS A 77 -27.88 -13.05 10.35
N LEU A 78 -27.24 -12.13 11.05
CA LEU A 78 -27.68 -10.74 11.17
C LEU A 78 -27.11 -9.88 10.06
N LEU A 79 -25.79 -9.92 9.90
CA LEU A 79 -25.06 -9.07 8.96
C LEU A 79 -23.70 -9.71 8.62
N ARG A 80 -23.28 -9.54 7.34
CA ARG A 80 -21.93 -9.86 6.90
C ARG A 80 -21.35 -8.67 6.16
N PHE A 81 -20.19 -8.22 6.57
CA PHE A 81 -19.49 -7.14 5.91
C PHE A 81 -17.99 -7.41 5.88
N PHE A 82 -17.28 -6.74 4.98
CA PHE A 82 -15.83 -6.72 5.00
C PHE A 82 -15.31 -5.37 5.45
N THR A 83 -14.11 -5.36 5.98
CA THR A 83 -13.33 -4.15 6.21
C THR A 83 -11.98 -4.27 5.52
N ILE A 84 -11.51 -3.17 4.96
CA ILE A 84 -10.14 -3.00 4.48
C ILE A 84 -9.56 -1.73 5.11
N SER A 85 -8.27 -1.74 5.41
CA SER A 85 -7.59 -0.61 6.05
C SER A 85 -6.14 -0.57 5.61
N ASP A 86 -5.56 0.62 5.60
CA ASP A 86 -4.12 0.79 5.39
C ASP A 86 -3.62 0.16 4.08
N ILE A 87 -4.34 0.41 3.00
CA ILE A 87 -4.02 -0.13 1.67
C ILE A 87 -2.73 0.48 1.13
N HIS A 88 -2.52 1.79 1.38
CA HIS A 88 -1.33 2.51 0.98
C HIS A 88 -0.96 2.30 -0.49
N VAL A 89 -1.93 2.53 -1.39
CA VAL A 89 -1.62 2.56 -2.83
C VAL A 89 -0.53 3.60 -3.06
N SER A 90 0.58 3.17 -3.67
CA SER A 90 1.80 3.95 -3.73
C SER A 90 2.23 4.20 -5.17
N ASP A 91 2.59 5.44 -5.45
CA ASP A 91 3.33 5.79 -6.65
C ASP A 91 4.82 5.55 -6.43
N LYS A 92 5.36 4.52 -7.06
CA LYS A 92 6.77 4.17 -6.96
C LYS A 92 7.72 5.19 -7.59
N GLU A 93 7.23 6.02 -8.50
CA GLU A 93 8.05 7.00 -9.22
C GLU A 93 8.03 8.40 -8.60
N THR A 94 7.31 8.59 -7.49
CA THR A 94 7.31 9.88 -6.80
C THR A 94 8.68 10.19 -6.20
N PRO A 95 9.20 11.42 -6.34
CA PRO A 95 10.43 11.84 -5.68
C PRO A 95 10.26 12.13 -4.19
N ALA A 96 9.04 12.13 -3.69
CA ALA A 96 8.72 12.40 -2.30
C ALA A 96 8.57 11.12 -1.45
N GLN A 97 9.26 10.06 -1.80
CA GLN A 97 9.38 8.87 -0.97
C GLN A 97 10.32 9.12 0.21
N ALA A 98 9.99 8.60 1.37
CA ALA A 98 10.82 8.73 2.57
C ALA A 98 11.55 7.42 2.89
N ILE A 99 12.29 6.86 1.92
CA ILE A 99 12.88 5.52 2.01
C ILE A 99 13.82 5.38 3.19
N LEU A 100 14.75 6.32 3.40
CA LEU A 100 15.68 6.25 4.53
C LEU A 100 14.95 6.36 5.87
N TYR A 101 13.86 7.09 5.93
CA TYR A 101 13.02 7.16 7.12
C TYR A 101 12.26 5.84 7.32
N GLY A 102 11.65 5.32 6.27
CA GLY A 102 10.96 4.02 6.28
C GLY A 102 11.84 2.86 6.71
N ALA A 103 13.12 2.90 6.33
CA ALA A 103 14.11 1.90 6.71
C ALA A 103 14.50 1.92 8.21
N LYS A 104 14.26 3.02 8.92
CA LYS A 104 14.66 3.18 10.33
C LYS A 104 13.56 2.83 11.33
N GLY A 105 12.31 2.80 10.94
CA GLY A 105 11.20 2.59 11.87
C GLY A 105 10.00 1.92 11.23
N GLY A 106 9.29 1.14 12.03
CA GLY A 106 8.08 0.42 11.59
C GLY A 106 6.91 1.34 11.21
N VAL A 107 6.96 2.62 11.57
CA VAL A 107 5.88 3.59 11.34
C VAL A 107 5.76 4.01 9.88
N SER A 108 6.82 3.85 9.09
CA SER A 108 6.88 4.27 7.68
C SER A 108 7.33 3.15 6.75
N SER A 109 7.09 1.90 7.14
CA SER A 109 7.44 0.69 6.38
C SER A 109 6.79 0.62 5.00
N ALA A 110 5.73 1.39 4.76
CA ALA A 110 5.11 1.54 3.45
C ALA A 110 6.06 2.15 2.39
N TYR A 111 7.08 2.89 2.80
CA TYR A 111 8.13 3.38 1.91
C TYR A 111 9.24 2.34 1.74
N SER A 112 8.95 1.30 1.02
CA SER A 112 9.85 0.16 0.77
C SER A 112 9.51 -0.53 -0.55
N GLY A 113 10.15 -1.67 -0.85
CA GLY A 113 9.86 -2.47 -2.05
C GLY A 113 8.40 -2.90 -2.20
N VAL A 114 7.59 -2.86 -1.14
CA VAL A 114 6.14 -3.16 -1.22
C VAL A 114 5.38 -2.18 -2.11
N MET A 115 5.90 -0.97 -2.28
CA MET A 115 5.30 0.04 -3.17
C MET A 115 5.16 -0.42 -4.61
N LEU A 116 5.98 -1.37 -5.04
CA LEU A 116 5.94 -1.93 -6.39
C LEU A 116 4.69 -2.78 -6.66
N TYR A 117 3.98 -3.21 -5.62
CA TYR A 117 2.92 -4.22 -5.72
C TYR A 117 1.54 -3.75 -5.26
N THR A 118 1.40 -2.54 -4.75
CA THR A 118 0.22 -2.13 -3.97
C THR A 118 -1.09 -2.24 -4.74
N THR A 119 -1.14 -1.88 -6.01
CA THR A 119 -2.36 -1.99 -6.83
C THR A 119 -2.73 -3.46 -7.08
N HIS A 120 -1.76 -4.35 -7.30
CA HIS A 120 -2.01 -5.78 -7.47
C HIS A 120 -2.47 -6.45 -6.18
N VAL A 121 -1.93 -6.04 -5.03
CA VAL A 121 -2.38 -6.55 -3.72
C VAL A 121 -3.83 -6.15 -3.47
N LEU A 122 -4.20 -4.91 -3.80
CA LEU A 122 -5.60 -4.46 -3.71
C LEU A 122 -6.50 -5.24 -4.67
N ASP A 123 -6.10 -5.45 -5.92
CA ASP A 123 -6.87 -6.24 -6.88
C ASP A 123 -7.07 -7.68 -6.40
N ALA A 124 -6.03 -8.29 -5.83
CA ALA A 124 -6.12 -9.62 -5.22
C ALA A 124 -7.09 -9.66 -4.03
N ALA A 125 -7.08 -8.65 -3.19
CA ALA A 125 -8.03 -8.51 -2.07
C ALA A 125 -9.46 -8.39 -2.58
N VAL A 126 -9.70 -7.57 -3.60
CA VAL A 126 -11.02 -7.41 -4.24
C VAL A 126 -11.51 -8.73 -4.83
N GLN A 127 -10.66 -9.46 -5.54
CA GLN A 127 -11.01 -10.78 -6.07
C GLN A 127 -11.35 -11.78 -4.96
N THR A 128 -10.62 -11.73 -3.85
CA THR A 128 -10.89 -12.57 -2.67
C THR A 128 -12.24 -12.23 -2.05
N ILE A 129 -12.57 -10.96 -1.90
CA ILE A 129 -13.87 -10.48 -1.42
C ILE A 129 -14.98 -10.99 -2.34
N ASN A 130 -14.83 -10.84 -3.65
CA ASN A 130 -15.81 -11.34 -4.63
C ASN A 130 -16.00 -12.85 -4.53
N ALA A 131 -14.93 -13.62 -4.35
CA ALA A 131 -15.00 -15.07 -4.21
C ALA A 131 -15.71 -15.49 -2.91
N ILE A 132 -15.51 -14.77 -1.82
CA ILE A 132 -16.25 -14.98 -0.57
C ILE A 132 -17.71 -14.61 -0.76
N HIS A 133 -17.99 -13.47 -1.39
CA HIS A 133 -19.35 -12.99 -1.65
C HIS A 133 -20.19 -13.99 -2.43
N ARG A 134 -19.62 -14.63 -3.46
CA ARG A 134 -20.33 -15.66 -4.24
C ARG A 134 -20.79 -16.85 -3.42
N LYS A 135 -20.06 -17.22 -2.37
CA LYS A 135 -20.42 -18.34 -1.47
C LYS A 135 -21.29 -17.88 -0.31
N ASN A 136 -20.98 -16.72 0.21
CA ASN A 136 -21.55 -16.16 1.41
C ASN A 136 -21.80 -14.66 1.19
N PRO A 137 -23.00 -14.26 0.73
CA PRO A 137 -23.27 -12.89 0.37
C PRO A 137 -22.89 -11.89 1.45
N ILE A 138 -22.16 -10.84 1.04
CA ILE A 138 -21.69 -9.73 1.85
C ILE A 138 -22.68 -8.59 1.68
N ASP A 139 -23.13 -8.00 2.78
CA ASP A 139 -24.15 -6.97 2.78
C ASP A 139 -23.56 -5.58 2.45
N PHE A 140 -22.32 -5.28 2.89
CA PHE A 140 -21.59 -4.07 2.53
C PHE A 140 -20.09 -4.18 2.86
N GLY A 141 -19.31 -3.19 2.44
CA GLY A 141 -17.90 -3.02 2.78
C GLY A 141 -17.59 -1.70 3.44
N LEU A 142 -16.56 -1.68 4.27
CA LEU A 142 -16.01 -0.47 4.89
C LEU A 142 -14.51 -0.37 4.58
N SER A 143 -14.10 0.74 3.98
CA SER A 143 -12.70 1.12 3.91
C SER A 143 -12.40 2.12 5.02
N LEU A 144 -11.45 1.76 5.89
CA LEU A 144 -11.17 2.48 7.14
C LEU A 144 -10.09 3.56 6.97
N GLY A 145 -9.75 3.92 5.74
CA GLY A 145 -8.79 4.97 5.43
C GLY A 145 -7.43 4.47 5.05
N ASP A 146 -6.50 5.39 4.87
CA ASP A 146 -5.15 5.18 4.36
C ASP A 146 -5.15 4.46 3.00
N THR A 147 -5.96 5.00 2.08
CA THR A 147 -6.03 4.51 0.70
C THR A 147 -4.79 4.89 -0.09
N CYS A 148 -4.30 6.11 0.13
CA CYS A 148 -3.07 6.65 -0.45
C CYS A 148 -1.89 6.46 0.50
N ASN A 149 -0.69 6.30 -0.07
CA ASN A 149 0.53 6.31 0.73
C ASN A 149 1.07 7.73 0.96
N SER A 150 0.94 8.60 -0.02
CA SER A 150 1.61 9.91 -0.07
C SER A 150 0.67 11.07 -0.41
N THR A 151 -0.62 10.99 -0.06
CA THR A 151 -1.61 12.05 -0.32
C THR A 151 -1.91 12.35 -1.80
N GLN A 152 -1.41 11.56 -2.72
CA GLN A 152 -1.41 11.89 -4.14
C GLN A 152 -2.74 11.58 -4.84
N TYR A 153 -3.09 12.42 -5.82
CA TYR A 153 -4.27 12.22 -6.65
C TYR A 153 -4.20 10.91 -7.47
N ASN A 154 -3.06 10.61 -8.10
CA ASN A 154 -2.92 9.38 -8.87
C ASN A 154 -3.05 8.12 -8.02
N GLU A 155 -2.52 8.12 -6.78
CA GLU A 155 -2.69 6.99 -5.84
C GLU A 155 -4.17 6.77 -5.52
N LEU A 156 -4.93 7.83 -5.24
CA LEU A 156 -6.36 7.76 -4.98
C LEU A 156 -7.13 7.25 -6.21
N ARG A 157 -6.78 7.73 -7.42
CA ARG A 157 -7.43 7.26 -8.64
C ARG A 157 -7.16 5.79 -8.90
N TRP A 158 -5.94 5.31 -8.72
CA TRP A 158 -5.64 3.88 -8.85
C TRP A 158 -6.44 3.05 -7.84
N TYR A 159 -6.56 3.51 -6.59
CA TYR A 159 -7.39 2.84 -5.59
C TYR A 159 -8.83 2.70 -6.05
N ILE A 160 -9.48 3.80 -6.43
CA ILE A 160 -10.88 3.79 -6.90
C ILE A 160 -11.02 2.97 -8.19
N ASP A 161 -10.10 3.11 -9.12
CA ASP A 161 -10.15 2.43 -10.41
C ASP A 161 -9.95 0.91 -10.28
N VAL A 162 -9.19 0.43 -9.29
CA VAL A 162 -9.13 -1.01 -8.97
C VAL A 162 -10.48 -1.51 -8.47
N LEU A 163 -11.15 -0.79 -7.59
CA LEU A 163 -12.51 -1.14 -7.12
C LEU A 163 -13.54 -1.09 -8.26
N ASP A 164 -13.37 -0.17 -9.19
CA ASP A 164 -14.24 -0.02 -10.37
C ASP A 164 -13.97 -1.07 -11.47
N GLY A 165 -12.88 -1.84 -11.36
CA GLY A 165 -12.51 -2.82 -12.38
C GLY A 165 -12.02 -2.20 -13.67
N LYS A 166 -11.31 -1.09 -13.60
CA LYS A 166 -10.74 -0.42 -14.77
C LYS A 166 -9.37 -0.96 -15.13
N VAL A 167 -8.86 -0.49 -16.26
CA VAL A 167 -7.46 -0.70 -16.66
C VAL A 167 -6.59 0.17 -15.76
N ILE A 168 -5.59 -0.46 -15.13
CA ILE A 168 -4.65 0.20 -14.23
C ILE A 168 -3.29 0.30 -14.91
N ASP A 169 -2.74 1.51 -14.94
CA ASP A 169 -1.33 1.77 -15.23
C ASP A 169 -0.68 2.23 -13.92
N PRO A 170 0.00 1.32 -13.18
CA PRO A 170 0.53 1.63 -11.84
C PRO A 170 1.86 2.38 -11.92
N SER A 171 1.96 3.32 -12.81
CA SER A 171 3.17 4.10 -13.10
C SER A 171 2.83 5.56 -13.32
N SER A 172 3.79 6.43 -13.10
CA SER A 172 3.69 7.86 -13.34
C SER A 172 4.97 8.40 -14.00
N GLY A 173 4.97 9.65 -14.41
CA GLY A 173 6.16 10.32 -14.92
C GLY A 173 6.80 9.58 -16.10
N ALA A 174 7.94 8.95 -15.87
CA ALA A 174 8.70 8.25 -16.91
C ALA A 174 8.24 6.80 -17.15
N HIS A 175 7.34 6.25 -16.34
CA HIS A 175 6.85 4.87 -16.44
C HIS A 175 8.00 3.83 -16.48
N VAL A 176 8.99 3.98 -15.60
CA VAL A 176 10.26 3.24 -15.67
C VAL A 176 10.03 1.74 -15.56
N GLY A 177 9.25 1.30 -14.60
CA GLY A 177 9.02 -0.12 -14.31
C GLY A 177 8.26 -0.87 -15.39
N THR A 178 7.48 -0.20 -16.22
CA THR A 178 6.61 -0.85 -17.22
C THR A 178 7.36 -1.65 -18.26
N ARG A 179 8.66 -1.35 -18.48
CA ARG A 179 9.52 -2.02 -19.44
C ARG A 179 10.33 -3.16 -18.86
N THR A 180 10.46 -3.23 -17.55
CA THR A 180 11.40 -4.15 -16.88
C THR A 180 10.70 -5.16 -15.98
N VAL A 181 9.55 -4.81 -15.38
CA VAL A 181 8.90 -5.61 -14.36
C VAL A 181 7.45 -5.86 -14.73
N ASP A 182 7.01 -7.13 -14.70
CA ASP A 182 5.69 -7.52 -15.19
C ASP A 182 4.54 -6.85 -14.41
N TYR A 183 4.62 -6.87 -13.09
CA TYR A 183 3.59 -6.27 -12.22
C TYR A 183 3.57 -4.72 -12.23
N GLN A 184 4.44 -4.07 -13.00
CA GLN A 184 4.39 -2.64 -13.27
C GLN A 184 3.76 -2.30 -14.63
N LYS A 185 3.42 -3.33 -15.41
CA LYS A 185 2.73 -3.15 -16.69
C LYS A 185 1.25 -2.86 -16.48
N THR A 186 0.67 -2.23 -17.46
CA THR A 186 -0.77 -1.98 -17.51
C THR A 186 -1.55 -3.29 -17.49
N TYR A 187 -2.57 -3.38 -16.64
CA TYR A 187 -3.40 -4.57 -16.51
C TYR A 187 -4.87 -4.22 -16.29
N GLN A 188 -5.76 -5.21 -16.46
CA GLN A 188 -7.19 -5.07 -16.20
C GLN A 188 -7.51 -5.53 -14.78
N ALA A 189 -7.95 -4.63 -13.91
CA ALA A 189 -8.44 -4.97 -12.58
C ALA A 189 -9.77 -5.71 -12.65
N ALA A 190 -10.02 -6.56 -11.67
CA ALA A 190 -11.26 -7.34 -11.59
C ALA A 190 -12.50 -6.50 -11.25
N GLY A 191 -12.32 -5.52 -10.37
CA GLY A 191 -13.42 -4.73 -9.81
C GLY A 191 -14.18 -5.44 -8.71
N LEU A 192 -14.69 -4.65 -7.75
CA LEU A 192 -15.57 -5.14 -6.70
C LEU A 192 -16.93 -5.53 -7.32
N ASP A 193 -17.51 -6.62 -6.83
CA ASP A 193 -18.85 -7.04 -7.23
C ASP A 193 -19.85 -5.89 -7.00
N LYS A 194 -20.65 -5.59 -8.02
CA LYS A 194 -21.56 -4.44 -8.01
C LYS A 194 -22.71 -4.56 -7.02
N ASP A 195 -22.96 -5.77 -6.55
CA ASP A 195 -23.98 -6.03 -5.53
C ASP A 195 -23.48 -5.71 -4.11
N ILE A 196 -22.20 -5.34 -3.95
CA ILE A 196 -21.62 -4.98 -2.67
C ILE A 196 -21.47 -3.46 -2.58
N PRO A 197 -22.38 -2.75 -1.90
CA PRO A 197 -22.17 -1.35 -1.58
C PRO A 197 -20.98 -1.20 -0.62
N TRP A 198 -20.20 -0.13 -0.78
CA TRP A 198 -19.07 0.13 0.11
C TRP A 198 -18.98 1.59 0.52
N TYR A 199 -18.37 1.83 1.68
CA TYR A 199 -18.26 3.14 2.28
C TYR A 199 -16.81 3.44 2.63
N GLN A 200 -16.41 4.69 2.46
CA GLN A 200 -15.04 5.15 2.65
C GLN A 200 -14.91 6.09 3.83
N VAL A 201 -13.91 5.83 4.68
CA VAL A 201 -13.46 6.75 5.72
C VAL A 201 -12.12 7.34 5.31
N LEU A 202 -11.84 8.54 5.79
CA LEU A 202 -10.59 9.24 5.56
C LEU A 202 -9.53 8.78 6.56
N GLY A 203 -8.36 8.39 6.05
CA GLY A 203 -7.19 8.07 6.86
C GLY A 203 -6.20 9.24 6.98
N ASN A 204 -5.19 9.06 7.83
CA ASN A 204 -4.19 10.09 8.03
C ASN A 204 -3.23 10.23 6.83
N HIS A 205 -2.83 9.14 6.17
CA HIS A 205 -2.01 9.18 4.95
C HIS A 205 -2.73 9.75 3.73
N ASP A 206 -4.06 9.80 3.76
CA ASP A 206 -4.83 10.44 2.69
C ASP A 206 -4.67 11.97 2.70
N HIS A 207 -4.25 12.56 3.82
CA HIS A 207 -4.10 14.00 4.00
C HIS A 207 -2.75 14.48 4.49
N PHE A 208 -2.03 13.64 5.21
CA PHE A 208 -0.74 14.00 5.77
C PHE A 208 0.36 13.19 5.11
N TRP A 209 1.35 13.87 4.57
CA TRP A 209 2.56 13.20 4.12
C TRP A 209 3.25 12.52 5.30
N LEU A 210 3.72 11.30 5.13
CA LEU A 210 4.17 10.39 6.20
C LEU A 210 3.09 10.10 7.27
N GLY A 211 1.83 10.41 7.00
CA GLY A 211 0.72 10.21 7.92
C GLY A 211 0.59 11.22 9.06
N PHE A 212 1.50 12.19 9.18
CA PHE A 212 1.46 13.18 10.27
C PHE A 212 1.88 14.61 9.87
N MET A 213 2.45 14.82 8.70
CA MET A 213 2.91 16.13 8.25
C MET A 213 1.99 16.72 7.19
N PRO A 214 1.33 17.84 7.45
CA PRO A 214 0.62 18.55 6.40
C PRO A 214 1.59 18.89 5.27
N PRO A 215 1.28 18.57 3.99
CA PRO A 215 2.14 18.95 2.89
C PRO A 215 2.29 20.47 2.82
N ASP A 216 3.49 20.97 3.05
CA ASP A 216 3.88 22.35 2.83
C ASP A 216 4.22 22.60 1.34
N ASP A 217 4.61 23.78 0.98
CA ASP A 217 4.93 24.12 -0.41
C ASP A 217 6.13 23.34 -0.93
N TYR A 218 7.10 23.03 -0.08
CA TYR A 218 8.24 22.20 -0.46
C TYR A 218 7.81 20.78 -0.83
N ILE A 219 7.02 20.15 0.03
CA ILE A 219 6.50 18.79 -0.23
C ILE A 219 5.56 18.77 -1.45
N ARG A 220 4.67 19.76 -1.58
CA ARG A 220 3.79 19.87 -2.76
C ARG A 220 4.57 20.00 -4.05
N GLN A 221 5.64 20.79 -4.07
CA GLN A 221 6.52 20.92 -5.23
C GLN A 221 7.32 19.62 -5.48
N ALA A 222 7.81 19.00 -4.43
CA ALA A 222 8.52 17.73 -4.55
C ALA A 222 7.62 16.65 -5.16
N LEU A 223 6.37 16.51 -4.69
CA LEU A 223 5.44 15.49 -5.20
C LEU A 223 5.31 15.55 -6.72
N VAL A 224 5.04 16.72 -7.29
CA VAL A 224 4.79 16.88 -8.73
C VAL A 224 6.07 17.05 -9.56
N GLY A 225 7.19 17.32 -8.93
CA GLY A 225 8.47 17.62 -9.58
C GLY A 225 9.33 16.38 -9.84
N GLU A 226 10.62 16.64 -9.96
CA GLU A 226 11.63 15.60 -10.20
C GLU A 226 12.61 15.44 -9.03
N ASN A 227 12.78 16.47 -8.19
CA ASN A 227 13.80 16.51 -7.17
C ASN A 227 13.46 15.56 -6.02
N ILE A 228 14.32 14.60 -5.75
CA ILE A 228 14.19 13.71 -4.60
C ILE A 228 14.22 14.53 -3.32
N VAL A 229 13.26 14.27 -2.44
CA VAL A 229 13.07 15.01 -1.20
C VAL A 229 14.31 14.90 -0.30
N ASN A 230 14.75 16.04 0.19
CA ASN A 230 15.88 16.17 1.11
C ASN A 230 15.35 16.60 2.47
N LEU A 231 15.60 15.78 3.48
CA LEU A 231 15.10 16.00 4.84
C LEU A 231 16.25 16.00 5.86
N GLY A 232 16.00 16.59 7.01
CA GLY A 232 16.83 16.42 8.18
C GLY A 232 16.60 15.08 8.89
N ASN A 233 17.17 14.95 10.07
CA ASN A 233 16.96 13.76 10.88
C ASN A 233 15.63 13.86 11.65
N LEU A 234 14.58 13.34 11.09
CA LEU A 234 13.23 13.36 11.66
C LEU A 234 13.10 12.66 13.03
N PHE A 235 14.07 11.83 13.42
CA PHE A 235 14.09 11.19 14.74
C PHE A 235 14.63 12.09 15.84
N VAL A 236 15.51 13.02 15.49
CA VAL A 236 16.12 13.98 16.44
C VAL A 236 15.35 15.29 16.43
N ASP A 237 14.88 15.71 15.29
CA ASP A 237 14.07 16.89 15.08
C ASP A 237 12.79 16.56 14.33
N PRO A 238 11.63 16.46 15.03
CA PRO A 238 10.34 16.23 14.40
C PRO A 238 9.94 17.33 13.39
N ARG A 239 10.57 18.49 13.45
CA ARG A 239 10.42 19.58 12.47
C ARG A 239 11.48 19.52 11.37
N GLY A 240 12.11 18.39 11.20
CA GLY A 240 13.21 18.15 10.24
C GLY A 240 12.89 18.44 8.79
N LEU A 241 11.67 18.88 8.49
CA LEU A 241 11.31 19.44 7.18
C LEU A 241 12.06 20.74 6.88
N GLU A 242 12.41 21.52 7.89
CA GLU A 242 13.14 22.77 7.74
C GLU A 242 14.65 22.55 7.63
N SER A 243 15.16 21.48 8.21
CA SER A 243 16.56 21.09 8.09
C SER A 243 16.75 20.15 6.91
N ARG A 244 17.82 20.36 6.17
CA ARG A 244 18.23 19.54 5.03
C ARG A 244 19.50 18.79 5.38
N GLY A 245 19.83 17.77 4.62
CA GLY A 245 21.08 17.05 4.84
C GLY A 245 21.08 15.62 4.31
N PHE A 246 19.89 15.04 4.04
CA PHE A 246 19.76 13.69 3.51
C PHE A 246 18.72 13.61 2.43
N TYR A 247 19.10 13.17 1.24
CA TYR A 247 18.16 12.73 0.23
C TYR A 247 17.56 11.39 0.64
N MET A 248 16.24 11.31 0.59
CA MET A 248 15.49 10.15 1.09
C MET A 248 15.51 8.96 0.15
N GLY A 249 15.83 9.15 -1.11
CA GLY A 249 15.83 8.13 -2.14
C GLY A 249 14.47 7.88 -2.77
N SER A 250 14.49 7.08 -3.82
CA SER A 250 13.29 6.64 -4.54
C SER A 250 13.47 5.18 -4.97
N ILE A 251 12.37 4.43 -5.00
CA ILE A 251 12.27 3.11 -5.62
C ILE A 251 11.36 3.28 -6.82
N ASP A 252 11.88 3.17 -8.03
CA ASP A 252 11.16 3.52 -9.26
C ASP A 252 10.71 2.32 -10.10
N GLY A 253 11.00 1.10 -9.65
CA GLY A 253 10.68 -0.11 -10.39
C GLY A 253 11.63 -0.40 -11.56
N SER A 254 12.78 0.28 -11.65
CA SER A 254 13.80 -0.02 -12.66
C SER A 254 14.43 -1.41 -12.49
N THR A 255 14.33 -1.97 -11.29
CA THR A 255 14.74 -3.33 -10.97
C THR A 255 13.58 -4.14 -10.38
N THR A 256 13.67 -5.47 -10.49
CA THR A 256 12.66 -6.40 -9.98
C THR A 256 12.46 -6.30 -8.47
N TYR A 257 13.52 -5.97 -7.74
CA TYR A 257 13.51 -5.95 -6.27
C TYR A 257 13.25 -4.55 -5.69
N GLY A 258 13.26 -3.51 -6.52
CA GLY A 258 13.09 -2.14 -6.05
C GLY A 258 14.33 -1.57 -5.40
N ASP A 259 15.47 -1.56 -6.11
CA ASP A 259 16.68 -0.93 -5.62
C ASP A 259 16.46 0.57 -5.40
N VAL A 260 17.06 1.08 -4.33
CA VAL A 260 16.93 2.48 -3.94
C VAL A 260 17.95 3.33 -4.68
N ILE A 261 17.47 4.38 -5.33
CA ILE A 261 18.30 5.38 -6.02
C ILE A 261 18.24 6.72 -5.28
N GLY A 262 19.31 7.48 -5.38
CA GLY A 262 19.37 8.86 -4.87
C GLY A 262 19.21 9.00 -3.35
N ALA A 263 19.56 7.99 -2.56
CA ALA A 263 19.49 8.03 -1.10
C ALA A 263 20.87 8.27 -0.49
N GLY A 264 20.95 9.16 0.51
CA GLY A 264 22.17 9.38 1.26
C GLY A 264 22.41 10.82 1.69
N PRO A 265 23.54 11.09 2.37
CA PRO A 265 23.87 12.44 2.82
C PRO A 265 24.07 13.37 1.61
N GLU A 266 23.57 14.59 1.72
CA GLU A 266 23.63 15.59 0.66
C GLU A 266 25.04 15.78 0.09
N LYS A 267 26.06 15.79 0.97
CA LYS A 267 27.46 15.95 0.60
C LYS A 267 28.02 14.84 -0.30
N ALA A 268 27.33 13.71 -0.43
CA ALA A 268 27.73 12.62 -1.33
C ALA A 268 27.29 12.85 -2.78
N PHE A 269 26.53 13.89 -3.04
CA PHE A 269 25.98 14.19 -4.36
C PHE A 269 26.58 15.48 -4.90
N VAL A 270 27.22 15.41 -6.05
CA VAL A 270 27.68 16.60 -6.80
C VAL A 270 26.49 17.36 -7.41
N ILE A 271 25.49 16.60 -7.86
CA ILE A 271 24.24 17.11 -8.41
C ILE A 271 23.09 16.50 -7.61
N PRO A 272 22.11 17.30 -7.16
CA PRO A 272 20.94 16.76 -6.47
C PRO A 272 20.28 15.62 -7.25
N PRO A 273 19.98 14.48 -6.60
CA PRO A 273 19.36 13.36 -7.27
C PRO A 273 17.91 13.66 -7.66
N LYS A 274 17.50 13.10 -8.79
CA LYS A 274 16.17 13.30 -9.38
C LYS A 274 15.57 11.99 -9.82
N VAL A 275 14.23 11.94 -9.84
CA VAL A 275 13.50 10.96 -10.65
C VAL A 275 13.49 11.40 -12.11
N LEU A 276 13.14 10.51 -13.03
CA LEU A 276 13.31 10.75 -14.47
C LEU A 276 12.31 11.72 -15.06
N ALA A 277 11.15 11.91 -14.48
CA ALA A 277 10.16 12.84 -14.97
C ALA A 277 9.22 13.37 -13.88
N ALA A 278 8.82 14.61 -14.03
CA ALA A 278 7.73 15.23 -13.27
C ALA A 278 6.37 14.66 -13.69
N ASP A 279 5.39 14.74 -12.79
CA ASP A 279 4.01 14.37 -13.08
C ASP A 279 3.03 15.21 -12.24
N PRO A 280 2.16 16.02 -12.87
CA PRO A 280 1.19 16.84 -12.16
C PRO A 280 0.12 16.04 -11.42
N ASP A 281 -0.10 14.77 -11.80
CA ASP A 281 -1.07 13.90 -11.14
C ASP A 281 -0.59 13.35 -9.80
N ARG A 282 0.67 13.62 -9.44
CA ARG A 282 1.20 13.39 -8.08
C ARG A 282 0.79 14.48 -7.08
N ARG A 283 -0.01 15.46 -7.47
CA ARG A 283 -0.44 16.54 -6.58
C ARG A 283 -1.20 16.01 -5.36
N SER A 284 -1.00 16.65 -4.21
CA SER A 284 -1.83 16.42 -3.04
C SER A 284 -3.22 17.03 -3.20
N LEU A 285 -4.23 16.42 -2.58
CA LEU A 285 -5.62 16.85 -2.64
C LEU A 285 -6.04 17.54 -1.34
N SER A 286 -6.88 18.56 -1.45
CA SER A 286 -7.67 19.04 -0.32
C SER A 286 -8.71 17.98 0.09
N LYS A 287 -9.24 18.08 1.32
CA LYS A 287 -10.32 17.18 1.79
C LYS A 287 -11.54 17.17 0.86
N LYS A 288 -11.89 18.34 0.34
CA LYS A 288 -13.03 18.47 -0.59
C LYS A 288 -12.76 17.77 -1.92
N GLU A 289 -11.58 17.92 -2.47
CA GLU A 289 -11.19 17.24 -3.71
C GLU A 289 -11.12 15.74 -3.50
N TRP A 290 -10.52 15.29 -2.39
CA TRP A 290 -10.42 13.87 -2.04
C TRP A 290 -11.80 13.22 -1.94
N ILE A 291 -12.72 13.79 -1.18
CA ILE A 291 -14.11 13.31 -1.08
C ILE A 291 -14.77 13.35 -2.45
N GLY A 292 -14.55 14.41 -3.24
CA GLY A 292 -15.13 14.58 -4.57
C GLY A 292 -14.77 13.45 -5.55
N GLU A 293 -13.61 12.80 -5.41
CA GLU A 293 -13.23 11.70 -6.28
C GLU A 293 -14.11 10.45 -6.07
N PHE A 294 -14.66 10.24 -4.88
CA PHE A 294 -15.57 9.11 -4.60
C PHE A 294 -16.96 9.25 -5.23
N PHE A 295 -17.29 10.41 -5.77
CA PHE A 295 -18.48 10.58 -6.63
C PHE A 295 -18.21 10.23 -8.11
N LYS A 296 -16.97 9.90 -8.44
CA LYS A 296 -16.53 9.48 -9.78
C LYS A 296 -16.18 7.99 -9.78
N THR A 297 -17.05 7.18 -9.22
CA THR A 297 -16.91 5.72 -9.14
C THR A 297 -18.10 5.04 -9.79
N SER A 298 -17.89 3.81 -10.28
CA SER A 298 -18.94 2.94 -10.83
C SER A 298 -19.23 1.75 -9.91
N SER A 299 -18.56 1.67 -8.74
CA SER A 299 -18.75 0.68 -7.70
C SER A 299 -19.34 1.32 -6.44
N GLY A 300 -20.09 0.57 -5.64
CA GLY A 300 -20.67 1.06 -4.38
C GLY A 300 -22.08 1.56 -4.41
#